data_b23bd512a9a550430fc415aa3c415ce9
#
_entry.id   b23bd512a9a550430fc415aa3c415ce9
#
_cell.length_a   1.000
_cell.length_b   1.000
_cell.length_c   1.000
_cell.angle_alpha   90.00
_cell.angle_beta   90.00
_cell.angle_gamma   90.00
#
_symmetry.space_group_name_H-M   'P 1'
#
loop_
_entity.id
_entity.type
_entity.pdbx_description
1 polymer ?
#
loop_
_entity_poly.entity_id
_entity_poly.type
_entity_poly.pdbx_seq_one_letter_code
_entity_poly.pdbx_strand_id
1 'polypeptide(L)'
;MKIKDIPIIALALLIPISVSAQKQKKPVIKKPSVVVEEEPQEDPRIVEMREATQQIVFIDSVVVAKNDFLSSIRLNPESGQLTTYNQFFRNEEHPDGYVFVNEMGNKCYFSDEDGNGRMKLYTCDKLGKEWSEQAPIKGIDEGITEANYPFMMTDGTTFYFAAKGQESIGGYDIFVTRYDSDDGQFLKPENIGMPFNSEANDYMYAIDEISNIGYFVTDRRQPAGKVCVYIFIPPTSRHTYDLDTYSEEQLRDLSEIRHISSTWGSDKERKQALERLNSIGSKTITQQPKSEMEIIINDQVTYTSVSQFRSQESLPLFQRLTETKRKLAETQKTLEKSRDYYAKANKEDKNVLRTEILDGEDEILRLTYQINDLEKHIRYAENKILNP
;
A
#
# COMPACT_ATOMS: atom_id res chain seq x y z
N MET A 1 54.38 -60.86 12.99
CA MET A 1 55.46 -61.01 14.01
C MET A 1 54.75 -61.11 15.36
N LYS A 2 55.05 -62.12 16.13
CA LYS A 2 54.26 -62.72 17.22
C LYS A 2 53.99 -61.86 18.44
N ILE A 3 52.76 -61.93 18.90
CA ILE A 3 52.25 -61.40 20.16
C ILE A 3 52.46 -62.47 21.23
N LYS A 4 52.87 -62.10 22.43
CA LYS A 4 52.98 -62.98 23.61
C LYS A 4 52.00 -62.52 24.67
N ASP A 5 51.29 -63.52 25.14
CA ASP A 5 50.35 -63.50 26.27
C ASP A 5 51.04 -63.24 27.62
N ILE A 6 50.30 -62.57 28.56
CA ILE A 6 50.62 -62.48 29.96
C ILE A 6 49.34 -62.75 30.76
N PRO A 7 49.38 -63.71 31.75
CA PRO A 7 48.20 -64.16 32.47
C PRO A 7 47.85 -63.27 33.65
N ILE A 8 46.54 -63.18 33.92
CA ILE A 8 45.94 -62.49 35.07
C ILE A 8 45.94 -63.43 36.26
N ILE A 9 46.58 -63.04 37.37
CA ILE A 9 46.50 -63.71 38.67
C ILE A 9 45.37 -63.07 39.44
N ALA A 10 44.34 -63.89 39.77
CA ALA A 10 43.25 -63.52 40.62
C ALA A 10 43.66 -63.77 42.14
N LEU A 11 43.64 -62.70 42.91
CA LEU A 11 43.84 -62.74 44.35
C LEU A 11 42.48 -62.61 45.03
N ALA A 12 42.00 -63.73 45.63
CA ALA A 12 40.76 -63.78 46.47
C ALA A 12 41.05 -63.33 47.89
N LEU A 13 40.48 -62.23 48.30
CA LEU A 13 40.45 -61.78 49.69
C LEU A 13 39.09 -62.07 50.28
N LEU A 14 39.09 -63.04 51.26
CA LEU A 14 37.96 -63.36 52.10
C LEU A 14 37.77 -62.26 53.18
N ILE A 15 36.60 -61.61 53.23
CA ILE A 15 36.18 -60.70 54.26
C ILE A 15 34.94 -61.32 54.98
N PRO A 16 34.87 -61.36 56.30
CA PRO A 16 33.77 -61.97 57.03
C PRO A 16 32.49 -61.14 56.98
N ILE A 17 31.38 -61.78 56.67
CA ILE A 17 30.04 -61.20 56.64
C ILE A 17 29.50 -61.11 58.07
N SER A 18 29.37 -59.90 58.62
CA SER A 18 28.55 -59.55 59.75
C SER A 18 27.13 -59.24 59.33
N VAL A 19 26.19 -60.09 59.63
CA VAL A 19 24.76 -59.91 59.35
C VAL A 19 24.18 -58.97 60.40
N SER A 20 23.88 -57.76 60.02
CA SER A 20 23.02 -56.82 60.77
C SER A 20 21.62 -56.80 60.14
N ALA A 21 20.63 -57.19 60.84
CA ALA A 21 19.25 -57.17 60.47
C ALA A 21 18.75 -55.70 60.37
N GLN A 22 18.70 -55.12 59.13
CA GLN A 22 18.13 -53.83 58.91
C GLN A 22 16.66 -53.98 58.46
N LYS A 23 15.73 -53.37 59.22
CA LYS A 23 14.32 -53.31 58.91
C LYS A 23 14.15 -52.62 57.53
N GLN A 24 13.59 -53.32 56.54
CA GLN A 24 13.21 -52.80 55.24
C GLN A 24 12.16 -51.71 55.41
N LYS A 25 12.54 -50.43 55.15
CA LYS A 25 11.58 -49.36 54.86
C LYS A 25 11.04 -49.60 53.45
N LYS A 26 9.71 -49.64 53.30
CA LYS A 26 9.02 -49.73 52.07
C LYS A 26 9.49 -48.54 51.18
N PRO A 27 9.75 -48.71 49.82
CA PRO A 27 10.09 -47.64 48.98
C PRO A 27 8.92 -46.64 48.86
N VAL A 28 9.15 -45.39 49.20
CA VAL A 28 8.23 -44.29 48.92
C VAL A 28 8.32 -44.06 47.44
N ILE A 29 7.28 -44.43 46.69
CA ILE A 29 7.10 -44.06 45.29
C ILE A 29 6.90 -42.56 45.26
N LYS A 30 7.95 -41.80 44.93
CA LYS A 30 7.80 -40.39 44.55
C LYS A 30 6.96 -40.39 43.29
N LYS A 31 5.74 -39.85 43.37
CA LYS A 31 4.98 -39.46 42.16
C LYS A 31 5.90 -38.58 41.29
N PRO A 32 5.96 -38.81 39.95
CA PRO A 32 6.69 -37.90 39.11
C PRO A 32 6.09 -36.50 39.32
N SER A 33 6.93 -35.55 39.67
CA SER A 33 6.55 -34.13 39.59
C SER A 33 6.21 -33.87 38.11
N VAL A 34 4.95 -33.59 37.84
CA VAL A 34 4.53 -33.02 36.55
C VAL A 34 5.28 -31.70 36.50
N VAL A 35 6.30 -31.66 35.68
CA VAL A 35 6.88 -30.40 35.24
C VAL A 35 5.75 -29.80 34.37
N VAL A 36 4.99 -28.88 34.93
CA VAL A 36 4.15 -27.98 34.12
C VAL A 36 5.18 -27.17 33.38
N GLU A 37 5.41 -27.47 32.11
CA GLU A 37 6.05 -26.53 31.20
C GLU A 37 5.16 -25.29 31.25
N GLU A 38 5.65 -24.21 31.85
CA GLU A 38 5.03 -22.91 31.74
C GLU A 38 4.97 -22.61 30.22
N GLU A 39 3.76 -22.49 29.69
CA GLU A 39 3.58 -22.03 28.30
C GLU A 39 4.36 -20.71 28.17
N PRO A 40 5.13 -20.53 27.09
CA PRO A 40 5.88 -19.31 26.89
C PRO A 40 4.90 -18.13 26.98
N GLN A 41 5.19 -17.22 27.89
CA GLN A 41 4.35 -16.02 28.11
C GLN A 41 4.35 -15.20 26.82
N GLU A 42 3.18 -15.01 26.21
CA GLU A 42 3.00 -14.23 24.98
C GLU A 42 3.47 -12.76 25.23
N ASP A 43 4.07 -12.12 24.23
CA ASP A 43 4.49 -10.71 24.34
C ASP A 43 3.26 -9.83 24.70
N PRO A 44 3.29 -9.06 25.80
CA PRO A 44 2.16 -8.22 26.21
C PRO A 44 1.68 -7.27 25.11
N ARG A 45 2.58 -6.80 24.25
CA ARG A 45 2.22 -5.93 23.11
C ARG A 45 1.30 -6.65 22.11
N ILE A 46 1.53 -7.94 21.86
CA ILE A 46 0.69 -8.76 20.98
C ILE A 46 -0.71 -8.92 21.57
N VAL A 47 -0.80 -9.13 22.89
CA VAL A 47 -2.08 -9.24 23.59
C VAL A 47 -2.85 -7.93 23.49
N GLU A 48 -2.21 -6.80 23.79
CA GLU A 48 -2.82 -5.45 23.69
C GLU A 48 -3.28 -5.12 22.26
N MET A 49 -2.45 -5.43 21.25
CA MET A 49 -2.82 -5.24 19.85
C MET A 49 -3.98 -6.12 19.40
N ARG A 50 -4.07 -7.35 19.93
CA ARG A 50 -5.18 -8.28 19.67
C ARG A 50 -6.50 -7.75 20.25
N GLU A 51 -6.47 -7.21 21.46
CA GLU A 51 -7.64 -6.58 22.07
C GLU A 51 -8.09 -5.33 21.30
N ALA A 52 -7.15 -4.62 20.67
CA ALA A 52 -7.40 -3.45 19.85
C ALA A 52 -7.60 -3.77 18.34
N THR A 53 -7.85 -5.04 17.99
CA THR A 53 -8.05 -5.47 16.60
C THR A 53 -9.15 -4.70 15.89
N GLN A 54 -8.83 -4.16 14.72
CA GLN A 54 -9.77 -3.41 13.91
C GLN A 54 -10.79 -4.33 13.21
N GLN A 55 -12.03 -3.88 13.11
CA GLN A 55 -13.07 -4.54 12.33
C GLN A 55 -12.86 -4.26 10.85
N ILE A 56 -12.35 -5.25 10.12
CA ILE A 56 -12.08 -5.16 8.68
C ILE A 56 -12.83 -6.29 7.98
N VAL A 57 -13.46 -6.00 6.86
CA VAL A 57 -14.11 -7.01 6.02
C VAL A 57 -13.16 -7.40 4.89
N PHE A 58 -12.55 -8.57 5.01
CA PHE A 58 -11.73 -9.16 3.94
C PHE A 58 -12.64 -9.89 2.95
N ILE A 59 -12.60 -9.49 1.68
CA ILE A 59 -13.52 -10.00 0.64
C ILE A 59 -12.95 -11.14 -0.18
N ASP A 60 -11.62 -11.17 -0.35
CA ASP A 60 -10.90 -12.17 -1.14
C ASP A 60 -9.43 -12.24 -0.70
N SER A 61 -8.72 -13.28 -1.15
CA SER A 61 -7.27 -13.41 -0.97
C SER A 61 -6.66 -14.27 -2.06
N VAL A 62 -5.39 -13.97 -2.41
CA VAL A 62 -4.62 -14.75 -3.39
C VAL A 62 -3.18 -14.93 -2.91
N VAL A 63 -2.64 -16.15 -3.07
CA VAL A 63 -1.25 -16.47 -2.77
C VAL A 63 -0.42 -16.43 -4.04
N VAL A 64 0.62 -15.60 -4.04
CA VAL A 64 1.50 -15.37 -5.20
C VAL A 64 2.97 -15.44 -4.81
N ALA A 65 3.87 -15.41 -5.81
CA ALA A 65 5.29 -15.23 -5.51
C ALA A 65 5.54 -13.83 -4.94
N LYS A 66 6.45 -13.71 -3.96
CA LYS A 66 6.77 -12.43 -3.31
C LYS A 66 7.18 -11.35 -4.33
N ASN A 67 7.90 -11.71 -5.37
CA ASN A 67 8.36 -10.74 -6.37
C ASN A 67 7.27 -10.33 -7.38
N ASP A 68 6.10 -11.00 -7.37
CA ASP A 68 5.02 -10.78 -8.35
C ASP A 68 3.76 -10.18 -7.72
N PHE A 69 3.73 -9.90 -6.41
CA PHE A 69 2.49 -9.51 -5.73
C PHE A 69 1.86 -8.22 -6.28
N LEU A 70 2.67 -7.29 -6.82
CA LEU A 70 2.14 -6.06 -7.44
C LEU A 70 1.17 -6.35 -8.58
N SER A 71 1.33 -7.47 -9.30
CA SER A 71 0.41 -7.88 -10.36
C SER A 71 -1.01 -8.19 -9.86
N SER A 72 -1.15 -8.47 -8.56
CA SER A 72 -2.41 -8.73 -7.88
C SER A 72 -3.06 -7.47 -7.29
N ILE A 73 -2.34 -6.35 -7.25
CA ILE A 73 -2.84 -5.06 -6.78
C ILE A 73 -3.30 -4.24 -7.98
N ARG A 74 -4.58 -3.92 -8.01
CA ARG A 74 -5.20 -3.16 -9.11
C ARG A 74 -5.71 -1.84 -8.56
N LEU A 75 -4.95 -0.78 -8.79
CA LEU A 75 -5.34 0.57 -8.42
C LEU A 75 -6.02 1.27 -9.61
N ASN A 76 -7.02 2.08 -9.31
CA ASN A 76 -7.49 3.08 -10.26
C ASN A 76 -6.35 4.09 -10.50
N PRO A 77 -6.08 4.51 -11.74
CA PRO A 77 -5.04 5.51 -12.02
C PRO A 77 -5.19 6.81 -11.21
N GLU A 78 -6.41 7.17 -10.80
CA GLU A 78 -6.68 8.32 -9.93
C GLU A 78 -6.28 8.08 -8.46
N SER A 79 -5.96 6.85 -8.08
CA SER A 79 -5.41 6.49 -6.76
C SER A 79 -3.88 6.35 -6.79
N GLY A 80 -3.24 6.69 -7.93
CA GLY A 80 -1.80 6.57 -8.13
C GLY A 80 -1.37 5.24 -8.75
N GLN A 81 -0.05 5.00 -8.77
CA GLN A 81 0.54 3.82 -9.39
C GLN A 81 1.63 3.21 -8.52
N LEU A 82 1.60 1.89 -8.38
CA LEU A 82 2.67 1.09 -7.74
C LEU A 82 3.52 0.40 -8.80
N THR A 83 4.83 0.39 -8.61
CA THR A 83 5.79 -0.29 -9.47
C THR A 83 7.04 -0.68 -8.68
N THR A 84 7.94 -1.46 -9.27
CA THR A 84 9.26 -1.74 -8.69
C THR A 84 10.25 -0.62 -9.04
N TYR A 85 11.28 -0.44 -8.22
CA TYR A 85 12.36 0.52 -8.45
C TYR A 85 12.99 0.33 -9.86
N ASN A 86 13.31 -0.92 -10.19
CA ASN A 86 13.93 -1.28 -11.46
C ASN A 86 13.09 -0.91 -12.69
N GLN A 87 11.77 -1.11 -12.61
CA GLN A 87 10.86 -0.75 -13.71
C GLN A 87 10.74 0.76 -13.86
N PHE A 88 10.72 1.50 -12.75
CA PHE A 88 10.54 2.94 -12.76
C PHE A 88 11.81 3.69 -13.19
N PHE A 89 12.93 3.44 -12.52
CA PHE A 89 14.20 4.12 -12.77
C PHE A 89 15.06 3.45 -13.87
N ARG A 90 14.63 2.27 -14.37
CA ARG A 90 15.38 1.46 -15.35
C ARG A 90 16.79 1.12 -14.88
N ASN A 91 16.92 0.83 -13.61
CA ASN A 91 18.16 0.46 -12.94
C ASN A 91 17.99 -0.89 -12.24
N GLU A 92 18.80 -1.89 -12.61
CA GLU A 92 18.75 -3.26 -12.08
C GLU A 92 19.55 -3.44 -10.78
N GLU A 93 20.22 -2.41 -10.28
CA GLU A 93 21.11 -2.50 -9.11
C GLU A 93 20.33 -2.55 -7.78
N HIS A 94 19.04 -2.19 -7.76
CA HIS A 94 18.21 -2.10 -6.57
C HIS A 94 16.92 -2.95 -6.66
N PRO A 95 17.05 -4.31 -6.65
CA PRO A 95 15.94 -5.21 -6.95
C PRO A 95 14.80 -5.18 -5.93
N ASP A 96 15.06 -4.76 -4.69
CA ASP A 96 14.12 -4.86 -3.57
C ASP A 96 13.35 -3.56 -3.28
N GLY A 97 13.55 -2.51 -4.10
CA GLY A 97 12.89 -1.22 -3.96
C GLY A 97 11.51 -1.18 -4.62
N TYR A 98 10.60 -0.44 -3.99
CA TYR A 98 9.24 -0.19 -4.49
C TYR A 98 8.98 1.30 -4.64
N VAL A 99 8.17 1.65 -5.62
CA VAL A 99 7.86 3.04 -5.98
C VAL A 99 6.35 3.22 -6.01
N PHE A 100 5.88 4.25 -5.34
CA PHE A 100 4.54 4.81 -5.52
C PHE A 100 4.65 6.14 -6.26
N VAL A 101 3.85 6.32 -7.29
CA VAL A 101 3.71 7.58 -8.03
C VAL A 101 2.31 8.10 -7.82
N ASN A 102 2.17 9.37 -7.47
CA ASN A 102 0.87 9.98 -7.25
C ASN A 102 0.04 10.03 -8.55
N GLU A 103 -1.26 10.30 -8.43
CA GLU A 103 -2.23 10.35 -9.54
C GLU A 103 -1.88 11.38 -10.62
N MET A 104 -1.23 12.48 -10.25
CA MET A 104 -0.77 13.51 -11.19
C MET A 104 0.50 13.09 -11.95
N GLY A 105 1.19 12.03 -11.50
CA GLY A 105 2.46 11.59 -12.08
C GLY A 105 3.62 12.59 -11.92
N ASN A 106 3.54 13.47 -10.91
CA ASN A 106 4.51 14.54 -10.67
C ASN A 106 5.28 14.42 -9.36
N LYS A 107 4.93 13.45 -8.50
CA LYS A 107 5.64 13.14 -7.27
C LYS A 107 5.73 11.63 -7.09
N CYS A 108 6.90 11.15 -6.69
CA CYS A 108 7.07 9.74 -6.33
C CYS A 108 7.69 9.60 -4.94
N TYR A 109 7.31 8.51 -4.29
CA TYR A 109 7.87 8.01 -3.05
C TYR A 109 8.43 6.63 -3.32
N PHE A 110 9.63 6.35 -2.89
CA PHE A 110 10.29 5.08 -3.20
C PHE A 110 11.25 4.65 -2.11
N SER A 111 11.58 3.37 -2.12
CA SER A 111 12.58 2.78 -1.25
C SER A 111 13.85 2.48 -2.03
N ASP A 112 14.98 2.78 -1.41
CA ASP A 112 16.32 2.52 -1.91
C ASP A 112 17.25 2.16 -0.76
N GLU A 113 18.37 1.50 -1.04
CA GLU A 113 19.38 1.17 -0.05
C GLU A 113 20.16 2.41 0.38
N ASP A 114 20.40 2.56 1.69
CA ASP A 114 21.37 3.52 2.21
C ASP A 114 22.80 3.01 2.02
N GLY A 115 23.80 3.83 2.33
CA GLY A 115 25.21 3.43 2.24
C GLY A 115 25.62 2.24 3.12
N ASN A 116 24.71 1.68 3.92
CA ASN A 116 24.91 0.49 4.76
C ASN A 116 24.06 -0.70 4.31
N GLY A 117 23.44 -0.64 3.14
CA GLY A 117 22.58 -1.70 2.59
C GLY A 117 21.24 -1.85 3.30
N ARG A 118 20.72 -0.79 3.96
CA ARG A 118 19.42 -0.81 4.62
C ARG A 118 18.41 -0.03 3.77
N MET A 119 17.23 -0.59 3.59
CA MET A 119 16.16 0.08 2.86
C MET A 119 15.69 1.32 3.60
N LYS A 120 15.64 2.45 2.89
CA LYS A 120 15.18 3.76 3.35
C LYS A 120 14.21 4.37 2.36
N LEU A 121 13.38 5.32 2.81
CA LEU A 121 12.40 5.97 1.97
C LEU A 121 12.87 7.33 1.48
N TYR A 122 12.65 7.57 0.20
CA TYR A 122 13.02 8.78 -0.53
C TYR A 122 11.82 9.32 -1.30
N THR A 123 11.93 10.57 -1.73
CA THR A 123 10.96 11.21 -2.62
C THR A 123 11.66 11.99 -3.71
N CYS A 124 11.01 12.09 -4.88
CA CYS A 124 11.38 12.97 -5.98
C CYS A 124 10.16 13.72 -6.49
N ASP A 125 10.36 14.95 -6.92
CA ASP A 125 9.39 15.76 -7.62
C ASP A 125 9.73 15.81 -9.11
N LYS A 126 8.72 15.79 -9.99
CA LYS A 126 8.92 15.87 -11.42
C LYS A 126 9.04 17.32 -11.84
N LEU A 127 10.20 17.71 -12.33
CA LEU A 127 10.51 19.03 -12.83
C LEU A 127 10.46 19.03 -14.38
N GLY A 128 9.29 19.32 -14.94
CA GLY A 128 9.08 19.22 -16.39
C GLY A 128 9.08 17.75 -16.86
N LYS A 129 10.13 17.34 -17.58
CA LYS A 129 10.28 15.95 -18.07
C LYS A 129 11.17 15.08 -17.19
N GLU A 130 11.93 15.69 -16.28
CA GLU A 130 12.94 15.02 -15.46
C GLU A 130 12.50 14.97 -14.00
N TRP A 131 12.92 13.91 -13.30
CA TRP A 131 12.77 13.82 -11.86
C TRP A 131 13.89 14.59 -11.16
N SER A 132 13.58 15.25 -10.04
CA SER A 132 14.57 15.91 -9.20
C SER A 132 15.58 14.90 -8.62
N GLU A 133 16.65 15.39 -8.01
CA GLU A 133 17.48 14.57 -7.14
C GLU A 133 16.61 13.99 -6.01
N GLN A 134 16.98 12.77 -5.59
CA GLN A 134 16.30 12.09 -4.48
C GLN A 134 16.52 12.83 -3.17
N ALA A 135 15.47 12.96 -2.40
CA ALA A 135 15.50 13.53 -1.06
C ALA A 135 15.01 12.50 -0.03
N PRO A 136 15.69 12.31 1.11
CA PRO A 136 15.20 11.43 2.16
C PRO A 136 13.89 11.95 2.74
N ILE A 137 12.96 11.07 3.04
CA ILE A 137 11.71 11.41 3.73
C ILE A 137 12.05 11.74 5.19
N LYS A 138 11.67 12.94 5.64
CA LYS A 138 11.96 13.44 6.98
C LYS A 138 10.83 13.10 7.95
N GLY A 139 11.17 12.89 9.24
CA GLY A 139 10.21 12.70 10.33
C GLY A 139 9.87 11.22 10.61
N ILE A 140 10.30 10.28 9.76
CA ILE A 140 9.95 8.86 9.91
C ILE A 140 11.04 7.98 10.52
N ASP A 141 12.25 8.51 10.73
CA ASP A 141 13.42 7.67 11.10
C ASP A 141 13.47 7.27 12.58
N GLU A 142 12.71 7.93 13.46
CA GLU A 142 12.76 7.67 14.90
C GLU A 142 12.30 6.24 15.23
N GLY A 143 13.22 5.42 15.73
CA GLY A 143 12.95 4.01 16.10
C GLY A 143 12.84 3.06 14.91
N ILE A 144 13.00 3.52 13.65
CA ILE A 144 12.92 2.72 12.43
C ILE A 144 14.32 2.41 11.89
N THR A 145 14.60 1.14 11.66
CA THR A 145 15.87 0.65 11.11
C THR A 145 15.83 0.49 9.60
N GLU A 146 14.74 -0.03 9.07
CA GLU A 146 14.48 -0.20 7.63
C GLU A 146 13.06 0.22 7.30
N ALA A 147 12.85 0.80 6.11
CA ALA A 147 11.53 1.17 5.61
C ALA A 147 11.41 0.91 4.11
N ASN A 148 10.26 0.35 3.67
CA ASN A 148 9.99 -0.04 2.28
C ASN A 148 8.49 0.06 1.98
N TYR A 149 8.08 -0.23 0.75
CA TYR A 149 6.68 -0.37 0.32
C TYR A 149 5.83 0.89 0.57
N PRO A 150 6.26 2.06 0.07
CA PRO A 150 5.55 3.32 0.29
C PRO A 150 4.21 3.36 -0.43
N PHE A 151 3.21 3.96 0.22
CA PHE A 151 1.91 4.27 -0.36
C PHE A 151 1.36 5.58 0.21
N MET A 152 1.10 6.56 -0.65
CA MET A 152 0.47 7.83 -0.30
C MET A 152 -1.01 7.80 -0.68
N MET A 153 -1.88 8.21 0.23
CA MET A 153 -3.30 8.39 -0.04
C MET A 153 -3.53 9.58 -0.98
N THR A 154 -4.70 9.62 -1.63
CA THR A 154 -5.07 10.73 -2.54
C THR A 154 -5.26 12.07 -1.83
N ASP A 155 -5.37 12.06 -0.48
CA ASP A 155 -5.38 13.28 0.33
C ASP A 155 -4.01 14.01 0.35
N GLY A 156 -2.95 13.38 -0.17
CA GLY A 156 -1.60 13.92 -0.23
C GLY A 156 -0.91 14.10 1.13
N THR A 157 -1.52 13.61 2.20
CA THR A 157 -1.03 13.78 3.57
C THR A 157 -0.85 12.46 4.32
N THR A 158 -1.75 11.51 4.14
CA THR A 158 -1.71 10.20 4.82
C THR A 158 -0.80 9.24 4.07
N PHE A 159 0.25 8.78 4.74
CA PHE A 159 1.30 7.96 4.15
C PHE A 159 1.45 6.64 4.89
N TYR A 160 1.33 5.53 4.16
CA TYR A 160 1.55 4.17 4.64
C TYR A 160 2.87 3.63 4.10
N PHE A 161 3.56 2.84 4.90
CA PHE A 161 4.77 2.12 4.50
C PHE A 161 5.02 0.94 5.43
N ALA A 162 5.82 -0.02 5.00
CA ALA A 162 6.27 -1.08 5.87
C ALA A 162 7.65 -0.75 6.46
N ALA A 163 7.83 -1.04 7.75
CA ALA A 163 9.08 -0.76 8.43
C ALA A 163 9.45 -1.84 9.45
N LYS A 164 10.76 -1.95 9.72
CA LYS A 164 11.31 -2.68 10.87
C LYS A 164 11.80 -1.66 11.89
N GLY A 165 11.48 -1.88 13.14
CA GLY A 165 11.87 -0.94 14.19
C GLY A 165 11.46 -1.39 15.59
N GLN A 166 11.58 -0.47 16.55
CA GLN A 166 11.28 -0.77 17.96
C GLN A 166 9.80 -1.08 18.21
N GLU A 167 8.90 -0.49 17.40
CA GLU A 167 7.45 -0.70 17.53
C GLU A 167 6.92 -1.81 16.61
N SER A 168 7.79 -2.47 15.82
CA SER A 168 7.41 -3.67 15.07
C SER A 168 7.26 -4.87 16.01
N ILE A 169 6.24 -5.71 15.75
CA ILE A 169 6.00 -6.97 16.48
C ILE A 169 6.57 -8.18 15.74
N GLY A 170 6.85 -8.03 14.45
CA GLY A 170 7.43 -9.06 13.60
C GLY A 170 8.66 -8.59 12.84
N GLY A 171 8.68 -8.90 11.54
CA GLY A 171 9.68 -8.38 10.61
C GLY A 171 9.33 -6.97 10.14
N TYR A 172 8.86 -6.85 8.90
CA TYR A 172 8.20 -5.63 8.43
C TYR A 172 6.79 -5.56 9.00
N ASP A 173 6.45 -4.43 9.61
CA ASP A 173 5.10 -4.05 10.03
C ASP A 173 4.63 -2.83 9.23
N ILE A 174 3.33 -2.68 9.05
CA ILE A 174 2.75 -1.49 8.41
C ILE A 174 2.65 -0.35 9.42
N PHE A 175 3.16 0.80 9.00
CA PHE A 175 3.06 2.06 9.74
C PHE A 175 2.27 3.09 8.94
N VAL A 176 1.65 4.01 9.65
CA VAL A 176 0.98 5.18 9.08
C VAL A 176 1.56 6.45 9.69
N THR A 177 1.69 7.48 8.87
CA THR A 177 2.04 8.82 9.30
C THR A 177 1.28 9.87 8.49
N ARG A 178 1.40 11.13 8.86
CA ARG A 178 0.81 12.26 8.14
C ARG A 178 1.85 13.32 7.88
N TYR A 179 1.78 13.90 6.69
CA TYR A 179 2.61 15.04 6.32
C TYR A 179 2.11 16.30 7.02
N ASP A 180 3.01 16.96 7.74
CA ASP A 180 2.79 18.27 8.34
C ASP A 180 3.34 19.34 7.38
N SER A 181 2.43 20.11 6.80
CA SER A 181 2.78 21.18 5.85
C SER A 181 3.46 22.37 6.52
N ASP A 182 3.24 22.59 7.82
CA ASP A 182 3.79 23.72 8.54
C ASP A 182 5.28 23.48 8.84
N ASP A 183 5.63 22.25 9.19
CA ASP A 183 7.01 21.84 9.46
C ASP A 183 7.73 21.25 8.24
N GLY A 184 7.01 20.93 7.17
CA GLY A 184 7.55 20.35 5.93
C GLY A 184 8.15 18.95 6.11
N GLN A 185 7.59 18.15 7.01
CA GLN A 185 8.02 16.80 7.35
C GLN A 185 6.84 15.92 7.74
N PHE A 186 7.06 14.60 7.81
CA PHE A 186 6.07 13.69 8.35
C PHE A 186 6.08 13.68 9.87
N LEU A 187 4.94 13.43 10.47
CA LEU A 187 4.80 13.18 11.91
C LEU A 187 5.44 11.83 12.28
N LYS A 188 5.63 11.58 13.58
CA LYS A 188 6.10 10.28 14.06
C LYS A 188 5.16 9.17 13.56
N PRO A 189 5.68 8.11 12.90
CA PRO A 189 4.87 7.00 12.44
C PRO A 189 4.23 6.21 13.59
N GLU A 190 3.03 5.72 13.36
CA GLU A 190 2.29 4.86 14.27
C GLU A 190 2.11 3.47 13.63
N ASN A 191 2.35 2.40 14.41
CA ASN A 191 2.04 1.03 14.01
C ASN A 191 0.50 0.89 13.87
N ILE A 192 0.01 0.41 12.72
CA ILE A 192 -1.45 0.36 12.48
C ILE A 192 -2.15 -0.76 13.25
N GLY A 193 -1.40 -1.69 13.84
CA GLY A 193 -1.90 -2.76 14.68
C GLY A 193 -2.59 -3.89 13.92
N MET A 194 -3.27 -4.74 14.67
CA MET A 194 -4.01 -5.89 14.11
C MET A 194 -5.35 -5.44 13.49
N PRO A 195 -5.80 -6.13 12.42
CA PRO A 195 -5.30 -7.41 11.91
C PRO A 195 -4.16 -7.30 10.89
N PHE A 196 -3.68 -6.10 10.57
CA PHE A 196 -2.69 -5.91 9.52
C PHE A 196 -1.29 -6.31 9.94
N ASN A 197 -0.87 -5.98 11.17
CA ASN A 197 0.46 -6.33 11.66
C ASN A 197 0.46 -7.67 12.42
N SER A 198 1.56 -8.41 12.33
CA SER A 198 1.73 -9.76 12.88
C SER A 198 3.20 -10.05 13.18
N GLU A 199 3.50 -11.19 13.79
CA GLU A 199 4.86 -11.68 14.01
C GLU A 199 5.62 -12.06 12.73
N ALA A 200 4.95 -12.04 11.56
CA ALA A 200 5.55 -12.29 10.24
C ALA A 200 6.05 -10.98 9.60
N ASN A 201 6.20 -10.97 8.28
CA ASN A 201 6.41 -9.72 7.56
C ASN A 201 5.10 -9.27 6.91
N ASP A 202 4.75 -8.04 7.16
CA ASP A 202 3.60 -7.36 6.60
C ASP A 202 4.12 -6.26 5.68
N TYR A 203 3.98 -6.46 4.35
CA TYR A 203 4.77 -5.72 3.37
C TYR A 203 4.09 -4.49 2.80
N MET A 204 2.82 -4.61 2.40
CA MET A 204 2.15 -3.55 1.66
C MET A 204 0.74 -3.33 2.20
N TYR A 205 0.39 -2.04 2.33
CA TYR A 205 -0.96 -1.59 2.59
C TYR A 205 -1.30 -0.48 1.59
N ALA A 206 -2.27 -0.71 0.73
CA ALA A 206 -2.67 0.23 -0.31
C ALA A 206 -4.20 0.33 -0.37
N ILE A 207 -4.72 1.53 -0.58
CA ILE A 207 -6.15 1.80 -0.68
C ILE A 207 -6.47 2.49 -2.01
N ASP A 208 -7.28 1.84 -2.84
CA ASP A 208 -7.95 2.47 -3.96
C ASP A 208 -9.24 3.13 -3.45
N GLU A 209 -9.17 4.43 -3.13
CA GLU A 209 -10.30 5.20 -2.62
C GLU A 209 -11.44 5.31 -3.63
N ILE A 210 -11.12 5.40 -4.92
CA ILE A 210 -12.10 5.52 -6.01
C ILE A 210 -12.96 4.26 -6.11
N SER A 211 -12.33 3.09 -5.99
CA SER A 211 -13.03 1.81 -6.04
C SER A 211 -13.48 1.32 -4.66
N ASN A 212 -13.07 2.00 -3.59
CA ASN A 212 -13.28 1.60 -2.19
C ASN A 212 -12.82 0.15 -1.95
N ILE A 213 -11.58 -0.14 -2.35
CA ILE A 213 -10.90 -1.44 -2.22
C ILE A 213 -9.55 -1.23 -1.58
N GLY A 214 -9.22 -2.02 -0.57
CA GLY A 214 -7.90 -2.07 0.05
C GLY A 214 -7.16 -3.37 -0.29
N TYR A 215 -5.85 -3.29 -0.31
CA TYR A 215 -4.92 -4.40 -0.51
C TYR A 215 -3.95 -4.48 0.64
N PHE A 216 -3.74 -5.67 1.16
CA PHE A 216 -2.81 -5.95 2.22
C PHE A 216 -1.97 -7.18 1.88
N VAL A 217 -0.65 -7.09 2.00
CA VAL A 217 0.29 -8.15 1.59
C VAL A 217 1.13 -8.60 2.77
N THR A 218 1.16 -9.89 3.01
CA THR A 218 1.88 -10.50 4.15
C THR A 218 2.42 -11.89 3.80
N ASP A 219 3.50 -12.32 4.43
CA ASP A 219 3.99 -13.70 4.33
C ASP A 219 3.55 -14.59 5.51
N ARG A 220 2.66 -14.08 6.39
CA ARG A 220 2.11 -14.89 7.49
C ARG A 220 1.53 -16.22 7.00
N ARG A 221 1.95 -17.32 7.60
CA ARG A 221 1.52 -18.67 7.24
C ARG A 221 1.78 -19.07 5.78
N GLN A 222 2.71 -18.41 5.09
CA GLN A 222 3.07 -18.76 3.72
C GLN A 222 4.42 -19.49 3.66
N PRO A 223 4.61 -20.36 2.67
CA PRO A 223 5.93 -20.94 2.39
C PRO A 223 6.93 -19.85 1.99
N ALA A 224 8.22 -20.09 2.24
CA ALA A 224 9.28 -19.16 1.84
C ALA A 224 9.16 -18.73 0.37
N GLY A 225 9.28 -17.42 0.10
CA GLY A 225 9.14 -16.84 -1.23
C GLY A 225 7.70 -16.66 -1.72
N LYS A 226 6.70 -16.94 -0.89
CA LYS A 226 5.29 -16.68 -1.16
C LYS A 226 4.73 -15.63 -0.22
N VAL A 227 3.73 -14.88 -0.71
CA VAL A 227 2.95 -13.94 0.08
C VAL A 227 1.46 -14.12 -0.22
N CYS A 228 0.63 -13.76 0.73
CA CYS A 228 -0.81 -13.65 0.57
C CYS A 228 -1.16 -12.17 0.35
N VAL A 229 -1.88 -11.88 -0.70
CA VAL A 229 -2.50 -10.58 -0.97
C VAL A 229 -3.95 -10.69 -0.53
N TYR A 230 -4.30 -10.04 0.56
CA TYR A 230 -5.67 -9.90 1.03
C TYR A 230 -6.31 -8.67 0.40
N ILE A 231 -7.57 -8.80 0.04
CA ILE A 231 -8.39 -7.72 -0.52
C ILE A 231 -9.48 -7.42 0.50
N PHE A 232 -9.64 -6.15 0.86
CA PHE A 232 -10.56 -5.75 1.92
C PHE A 232 -11.36 -4.49 1.56
N ILE A 233 -12.42 -4.23 2.32
CA ILE A 233 -13.18 -2.97 2.25
C ILE A 233 -12.56 -2.01 3.25
N PRO A 234 -12.00 -0.85 2.80
CA PRO A 234 -11.48 0.16 3.70
C PRO A 234 -12.58 0.69 4.63
N PRO A 235 -12.35 0.69 5.95
CA PRO A 235 -13.34 1.21 6.88
C PRO A 235 -13.38 2.75 6.80
N THR A 236 -14.55 3.33 6.92
CA THR A 236 -14.73 4.80 6.98
C THR A 236 -14.29 5.40 8.31
N SER A 237 -14.22 4.57 9.35
CA SER A 237 -13.75 4.93 10.70
C SER A 237 -13.20 3.68 11.38
N ARG A 238 -12.27 3.89 12.33
CA ARG A 238 -11.68 2.79 13.09
C ARG A 238 -12.67 2.30 14.13
N HIS A 239 -13.10 1.06 14.01
CA HIS A 239 -13.89 0.33 15.00
C HIS A 239 -13.10 -0.91 15.44
N THR A 240 -13.18 -1.25 16.71
CA THR A 240 -12.59 -2.46 17.27
C THR A 240 -13.68 -3.46 17.68
N TYR A 241 -13.30 -4.71 17.85
CA TYR A 241 -14.21 -5.73 18.37
C TYR A 241 -14.48 -5.50 19.85
N ASP A 242 -15.70 -5.76 20.28
CA ASP A 242 -16.12 -5.62 21.67
C ASP A 242 -15.67 -6.87 22.46
N LEU A 243 -14.81 -6.66 23.46
CA LEU A 243 -14.21 -7.74 24.27
C LEU A 243 -15.25 -8.50 25.10
N ASP A 244 -16.39 -7.90 25.40
CA ASP A 244 -17.48 -8.58 26.13
C ASP A 244 -18.31 -9.50 25.22
N THR A 245 -18.24 -9.27 23.89
CA THR A 245 -19.03 -10.02 22.89
C THR A 245 -18.24 -11.16 22.26
N TYR A 246 -16.93 -10.98 22.06
CA TYR A 246 -16.05 -11.94 21.37
C TYR A 246 -15.17 -12.69 22.36
N SER A 247 -15.11 -14.03 22.24
CA SER A 247 -14.14 -14.83 23.02
C SER A 247 -12.70 -14.57 22.56
N GLU A 248 -11.74 -14.88 23.43
CA GLU A 248 -10.30 -14.74 23.09
C GLU A 248 -9.92 -15.52 21.83
N GLU A 249 -10.48 -16.72 21.61
CA GLU A 249 -10.24 -17.54 20.43
C GLU A 249 -10.80 -16.88 19.16
N GLN A 250 -12.00 -16.26 19.25
CA GLN A 250 -12.58 -15.50 18.15
C GLN A 250 -11.76 -14.24 17.82
N LEU A 251 -11.31 -13.51 18.83
CA LEU A 251 -10.42 -12.37 18.65
C LEU A 251 -9.09 -12.79 18.02
N ARG A 252 -8.54 -13.92 18.41
CA ARG A 252 -7.33 -14.51 17.82
C ARG A 252 -7.55 -14.88 16.35
N ASP A 253 -8.67 -15.49 15.99
CA ASP A 253 -9.03 -15.81 14.59
C ASP A 253 -9.11 -14.54 13.74
N LEU A 254 -9.75 -13.49 14.26
CA LEU A 254 -9.93 -12.20 13.58
C LEU A 254 -8.62 -11.41 13.46
N SER A 255 -7.83 -11.33 14.54
CA SER A 255 -6.57 -10.57 14.57
C SER A 255 -5.49 -11.19 13.67
N GLU A 256 -5.44 -12.51 13.60
CA GLU A 256 -4.50 -13.25 12.76
C GLU A 256 -5.01 -13.49 11.33
N ILE A 257 -6.25 -13.14 11.03
CA ILE A 257 -6.93 -13.42 9.74
C ILE A 257 -6.83 -14.92 9.41
N ARG A 258 -7.17 -15.80 10.39
CA ARG A 258 -7.12 -17.25 10.15
C ARG A 258 -8.12 -17.67 9.09
N HIS A 259 -9.31 -17.06 9.13
CA HIS A 259 -10.38 -17.26 8.15
C HIS A 259 -10.98 -15.90 7.76
N ILE A 260 -10.85 -15.50 6.52
CA ILE A 260 -11.48 -14.25 6.04
C ILE A 260 -13.00 -14.27 6.20
N SER A 261 -13.63 -15.46 6.16
CA SER A 261 -15.07 -15.62 6.36
C SER A 261 -15.55 -15.20 7.75
N SER A 262 -14.69 -15.23 8.76
CA SER A 262 -15.01 -14.78 10.11
C SER A 262 -15.23 -13.24 10.18
N THR A 263 -14.73 -12.51 9.18
CA THR A 263 -14.87 -11.04 9.08
C THR A 263 -16.14 -10.60 8.35
N TRP A 264 -16.93 -11.55 7.78
CA TRP A 264 -18.10 -11.22 6.97
C TRP A 264 -19.31 -10.94 7.84
N GLY A 265 -19.77 -9.68 7.86
CA GLY A 265 -21.01 -9.31 8.53
C GLY A 265 -22.22 -9.41 7.60
N SER A 266 -22.13 -8.84 6.40
CA SER A 266 -23.20 -8.74 5.41
C SER A 266 -22.78 -9.26 4.04
N ASP A 267 -23.46 -10.27 3.54
CA ASP A 267 -23.26 -10.79 2.16
C ASP A 267 -23.43 -9.72 1.08
N LYS A 268 -24.24 -8.70 1.36
CA LYS A 268 -24.52 -7.62 0.40
C LYS A 268 -23.29 -6.74 0.17
N GLU A 269 -22.62 -6.31 1.23
CA GLU A 269 -21.41 -5.47 1.13
C GLU A 269 -20.28 -6.21 0.43
N ARG A 270 -20.07 -7.48 0.81
CA ARG A 270 -19.08 -8.35 0.18
C ARG A 270 -19.35 -8.52 -1.32
N LYS A 271 -20.59 -8.81 -1.73
CA LYS A 271 -20.94 -8.96 -3.16
C LYS A 271 -20.70 -7.68 -3.94
N GLN A 272 -21.12 -6.53 -3.41
CA GLN A 272 -20.87 -5.23 -4.03
C GLN A 272 -19.37 -4.92 -4.17
N ALA A 273 -18.57 -5.25 -3.16
CA ALA A 273 -17.12 -5.07 -3.22
C ALA A 273 -16.46 -6.00 -4.25
N LEU A 274 -16.89 -7.27 -4.36
CA LEU A 274 -16.42 -8.18 -5.39
C LEU A 274 -16.82 -7.73 -6.81
N GLU A 275 -18.00 -7.15 -6.99
CA GLU A 275 -18.43 -6.56 -8.26
C GLU A 275 -17.53 -5.36 -8.63
N ARG A 276 -17.21 -4.48 -7.66
CA ARG A 276 -16.24 -3.38 -7.86
C ARG A 276 -14.86 -3.91 -8.25
N LEU A 277 -14.34 -4.88 -7.51
CA LEU A 277 -13.04 -5.51 -7.80
C LEU A 277 -12.99 -6.09 -9.22
N ASN A 278 -14.03 -6.81 -9.64
CA ASN A 278 -14.14 -7.34 -10.98
C ASN A 278 -14.24 -6.24 -12.05
N SER A 279 -14.86 -5.11 -11.73
CA SER A 279 -14.95 -3.97 -12.64
C SER A 279 -13.61 -3.27 -12.86
N ILE A 280 -12.74 -3.23 -11.87
CA ILE A 280 -11.36 -2.73 -12.01
C ILE A 280 -10.58 -3.62 -12.99
N GLY A 281 -10.72 -4.94 -12.87
CA GLY A 281 -10.05 -5.92 -13.75
C GLY A 281 -10.56 -5.92 -15.20
N SER A 282 -11.81 -5.59 -15.42
CA SER A 282 -12.39 -5.54 -16.77
C SER A 282 -12.11 -4.20 -17.49
N LYS A 283 -11.70 -3.17 -16.78
CA LYS A 283 -11.22 -1.91 -17.38
C LYS A 283 -9.79 -1.97 -17.92
N THR A 284 -9.04 -3.03 -17.61
CA THR A 284 -7.67 -3.20 -18.08
C THR A 284 -7.64 -4.11 -19.32
N ILE A 285 -7.91 -3.68 -20.49
CA ILE A 285 -7.78 -4.30 -21.84
C ILE A 285 -9.11 -4.31 -22.60
N THR A 286 -9.93 -3.33 -22.38
CA THR A 286 -10.61 -2.75 -23.49
C THR A 286 -10.26 -1.27 -23.43
N GLN A 287 -9.32 -0.85 -24.26
CA GLN A 287 -9.49 0.42 -24.89
C GLN A 287 -10.86 0.35 -25.59
N GLN A 288 -11.93 0.46 -24.80
CA GLN A 288 -13.05 1.20 -25.36
C GLN A 288 -12.42 2.53 -25.72
N PRO A 289 -12.56 3.00 -26.95
CA PRO A 289 -12.18 4.37 -27.26
C PRO A 289 -12.79 5.17 -26.11
N LYS A 290 -11.97 5.90 -25.35
CA LYS A 290 -12.44 6.94 -24.43
C LYS A 290 -13.62 7.53 -25.15
N SER A 291 -14.83 7.40 -24.58
CA SER A 291 -15.97 8.02 -25.22
C SER A 291 -15.48 9.45 -25.41
N GLU A 292 -15.42 9.91 -26.66
CA GLU A 292 -14.82 11.22 -27.01
C GLU A 292 -15.52 12.34 -26.24
N MET A 293 -16.43 11.96 -25.34
CA MET A 293 -17.31 12.82 -24.61
C MET A 293 -17.58 12.28 -23.21
N GLU A 294 -17.17 13.03 -22.20
CA GLU A 294 -17.62 12.89 -20.82
C GLU A 294 -17.93 14.29 -20.28
N ILE A 295 -19.20 14.56 -19.97
CA ILE A 295 -19.64 15.85 -19.41
C ILE A 295 -20.49 15.58 -18.16
N ILE A 296 -19.98 16.03 -17.03
CA ILE A 296 -20.71 16.01 -15.76
C ILE A 296 -21.73 17.15 -15.78
N ILE A 297 -23.01 16.81 -15.75
CA ILE A 297 -24.10 17.80 -15.73
C ILE A 297 -24.41 18.20 -14.28
N ASN A 298 -24.56 17.21 -13.39
CA ASN A 298 -24.74 17.40 -11.95
C ASN A 298 -24.26 16.13 -11.21
N ASP A 299 -24.40 16.09 -9.88
CA ASP A 299 -23.93 15.02 -9.01
C ASP A 299 -24.53 13.63 -9.34
N GLN A 300 -25.61 13.58 -10.12
CA GLN A 300 -26.33 12.34 -10.47
C GLN A 300 -26.26 11.99 -11.95
N VAL A 301 -25.88 12.94 -12.81
CA VAL A 301 -26.00 12.82 -14.26
C VAL A 301 -24.70 13.20 -14.96
N THR A 302 -24.08 12.23 -15.63
CA THR A 302 -22.93 12.41 -16.52
C THR A 302 -23.30 11.94 -17.92
N TYR A 303 -23.06 12.75 -18.93
CA TYR A 303 -23.30 12.40 -20.32
C TYR A 303 -22.02 11.86 -20.99
N THR A 304 -22.15 10.70 -21.62
CA THR A 304 -21.08 10.01 -22.35
C THR A 304 -21.32 9.94 -23.85
N SER A 305 -22.47 10.49 -24.32
CA SER A 305 -22.86 10.53 -25.74
C SER A 305 -23.61 11.81 -26.06
N VAL A 306 -23.38 12.33 -27.26
CA VAL A 306 -24.07 13.51 -27.81
C VAL A 306 -25.58 13.33 -27.84
N SER A 307 -26.07 12.10 -28.00
CA SER A 307 -27.50 11.77 -28.02
C SER A 307 -28.21 11.97 -26.67
N GLN A 308 -27.47 12.12 -25.57
CA GLN A 308 -28.01 12.32 -24.23
C GLN A 308 -28.39 13.78 -23.94
N PHE A 309 -27.91 14.74 -24.77
CA PHE A 309 -28.31 16.13 -24.60
C PHE A 309 -29.81 16.31 -24.85
N ARG A 310 -30.44 17.00 -23.89
CA ARG A 310 -31.89 17.30 -23.91
C ARG A 310 -32.16 18.74 -24.34
N SER A 311 -31.22 19.64 -24.10
CA SER A 311 -31.31 21.04 -24.52
C SER A 311 -30.81 21.21 -25.97
N GLN A 312 -31.58 21.96 -26.77
CA GLN A 312 -31.15 22.33 -28.13
C GLN A 312 -29.91 23.23 -28.14
N GLU A 313 -29.65 23.93 -27.05
CA GLU A 313 -28.48 24.81 -26.90
C GLU A 313 -27.19 24.07 -26.58
N SER A 314 -27.29 22.85 -26.01
CA SER A 314 -26.14 22.10 -25.51
C SER A 314 -25.24 21.55 -26.61
N LEU A 315 -25.79 21.14 -27.74
CA LEU A 315 -25.01 20.58 -28.85
C LEU A 315 -24.05 21.58 -29.49
N PRO A 316 -24.47 22.82 -29.86
CA PRO A 316 -23.54 23.83 -30.34
C PRO A 316 -22.47 24.25 -29.32
N LEU A 317 -22.85 24.31 -28.03
CA LEU A 317 -21.89 24.61 -26.95
C LEU A 317 -20.86 23.51 -26.82
N PHE A 318 -21.29 22.26 -26.91
CA PHE A 318 -20.39 21.11 -26.86
C PHE A 318 -19.41 21.06 -28.04
N GLN A 319 -19.87 21.35 -29.24
CA GLN A 319 -18.99 21.44 -30.39
C GLN A 319 -17.90 22.50 -30.23
N ARG A 320 -18.26 23.68 -29.68
CA ARG A 320 -17.32 24.72 -29.32
C ARG A 320 -16.37 24.31 -28.22
N LEU A 321 -16.87 23.60 -27.19
CA LEU A 321 -16.05 23.06 -26.11
C LEU A 321 -14.98 22.10 -26.64
N THR A 322 -15.36 21.17 -27.51
CA THR A 322 -14.46 20.19 -28.12
C THR A 322 -13.37 20.87 -28.97
N GLU A 323 -13.76 21.86 -29.78
CA GLU A 323 -12.80 22.62 -30.57
C GLU A 323 -11.86 23.46 -29.70
N THR A 324 -12.37 24.05 -28.60
CA THR A 324 -11.55 24.83 -27.67
C THR A 324 -10.56 23.92 -26.91
N LYS A 325 -10.99 22.72 -26.49
CA LYS A 325 -10.10 21.70 -25.88
C LYS A 325 -9.01 21.24 -26.86
N ARG A 326 -9.34 21.02 -28.13
CA ARG A 326 -8.35 20.67 -29.16
C ARG A 326 -7.33 21.79 -29.35
N LYS A 327 -7.77 23.06 -29.45
CA LYS A 327 -6.90 24.20 -29.55
C LYS A 327 -5.99 24.36 -28.33
N LEU A 328 -6.50 24.15 -27.13
CA LEU A 328 -5.70 24.17 -25.91
C LEU A 328 -4.57 23.13 -25.96
N ALA A 329 -4.86 21.89 -26.35
CA ALA A 329 -3.86 20.83 -26.46
C ALA A 329 -2.77 21.14 -27.50
N GLU A 330 -3.15 21.76 -28.66
CA GLU A 330 -2.21 22.20 -29.71
C GLU A 330 -1.32 23.34 -29.20
N THR A 331 -1.90 24.34 -28.50
CA THR A 331 -1.16 25.47 -27.92
C THR A 331 -0.19 24.99 -26.85
N GLN A 332 -0.60 24.09 -25.97
CA GLN A 332 0.28 23.47 -24.95
C GLN A 332 1.48 22.75 -25.58
N LYS A 333 1.23 21.96 -26.63
CA LYS A 333 2.28 21.24 -27.36
C LYS A 333 3.25 22.20 -28.05
N THR A 334 2.75 23.33 -28.57
CA THR A 334 3.57 24.34 -29.21
C THR A 334 4.42 25.08 -28.18
N LEU A 335 3.81 25.48 -27.07
CA LEU A 335 4.48 26.14 -25.95
C LEU A 335 5.62 25.29 -25.40
N GLU A 336 5.39 23.98 -25.22
CA GLU A 336 6.41 23.04 -24.76
C GLU A 336 7.63 23.04 -25.72
N LYS A 337 7.38 22.98 -27.03
CA LYS A 337 8.47 23.06 -28.01
C LYS A 337 9.23 24.39 -27.95
N SER A 338 8.50 25.51 -27.82
CA SER A 338 9.14 26.84 -27.73
C SER A 338 10.00 26.95 -26.45
N ARG A 339 9.58 26.35 -25.33
CA ARG A 339 10.37 26.27 -24.12
C ARG A 339 11.63 25.38 -24.27
N ASP A 340 11.52 24.23 -24.97
CA ASP A 340 12.65 23.38 -25.29
C ASP A 340 13.68 24.08 -26.19
N TYR A 341 13.22 24.91 -27.18
CA TYR A 341 14.09 25.71 -28.00
C TYR A 341 14.74 26.86 -27.24
N TYR A 342 13.97 27.52 -26.35
CA TYR A 342 14.48 28.61 -25.52
C TYR A 342 15.64 28.12 -24.61
N ALA A 343 15.56 26.93 -24.06
CA ALA A 343 16.61 26.37 -23.21
C ALA A 343 17.96 26.27 -23.95
N LYS A 344 17.93 26.01 -25.27
CA LYS A 344 19.12 25.76 -26.13
C LYS A 344 19.53 26.96 -26.97
N ALA A 345 18.73 28.03 -26.99
CA ALA A 345 18.91 29.15 -27.89
C ALA A 345 20.01 30.14 -27.44
N ASN A 346 20.58 30.87 -28.40
CA ASN A 346 21.47 31.99 -28.14
C ASN A 346 20.68 33.23 -27.61
N LYS A 347 21.39 34.31 -27.28
CA LYS A 347 20.80 35.49 -26.61
C LYS A 347 19.79 36.25 -27.49
N GLU A 348 19.98 36.27 -28.81
CA GLU A 348 19.09 36.97 -29.74
C GLU A 348 17.80 36.18 -29.95
N ASP A 349 17.90 34.89 -30.18
CA ASP A 349 16.74 33.99 -30.35
C ASP A 349 15.91 33.87 -29.07
N LYS A 350 16.55 33.93 -27.91
CA LYS A 350 15.84 33.97 -26.61
C LYS A 350 14.87 35.15 -26.47
N ASN A 351 15.19 36.31 -27.04
CA ASN A 351 14.28 37.47 -26.97
C ASN A 351 12.99 37.21 -27.76
N VAL A 352 13.09 36.58 -28.92
CA VAL A 352 11.93 36.25 -29.77
C VAL A 352 11.10 35.14 -29.10
N LEU A 353 11.76 34.07 -28.73
CA LEU A 353 11.12 32.92 -28.08
C LEU A 353 10.43 33.28 -26.75
N ARG A 354 10.98 34.24 -26.00
CA ARG A 354 10.34 34.74 -24.79
C ARG A 354 8.97 35.33 -25.03
N THR A 355 8.82 36.10 -26.10
CA THR A 355 7.54 36.71 -26.48
C THR A 355 6.55 35.61 -26.89
N GLU A 356 6.98 34.66 -27.73
CA GLU A 356 6.14 33.53 -28.14
C GLU A 356 5.69 32.67 -26.95
N ILE A 357 6.57 32.44 -25.92
CA ILE A 357 6.25 31.71 -24.72
C ILE A 357 5.19 32.43 -23.90
N LEU A 358 5.36 33.77 -23.69
CA LEU A 358 4.40 34.56 -22.92
C LEU A 358 3.04 34.63 -23.64
N ASP A 359 3.01 34.82 -24.94
CA ASP A 359 1.78 34.81 -25.74
C ASP A 359 1.09 33.45 -25.69
N GLY A 360 1.87 32.36 -25.70
CA GLY A 360 1.37 31.01 -25.57
C GLY A 360 0.77 30.73 -24.18
N GLU A 361 1.38 31.24 -23.12
CA GLU A 361 0.88 31.13 -21.72
C GLU A 361 -0.44 31.90 -21.56
N ASP A 362 -0.53 33.12 -22.09
CA ASP A 362 -1.75 33.95 -22.08
C ASP A 362 -2.88 33.28 -22.88
N GLU A 363 -2.57 32.69 -24.03
CA GLU A 363 -3.56 31.97 -24.84
C GLU A 363 -4.06 30.69 -24.12
N ILE A 364 -3.19 29.94 -23.44
CA ILE A 364 -3.58 28.79 -22.61
C ILE A 364 -4.54 29.23 -21.52
N LEU A 365 -4.21 30.31 -20.80
CA LEU A 365 -5.06 30.84 -19.74
C LEU A 365 -6.44 31.24 -20.30
N ARG A 366 -6.46 31.93 -21.43
CA ARG A 366 -7.70 32.35 -22.10
C ARG A 366 -8.56 31.15 -22.52
N LEU A 367 -7.96 30.14 -23.14
CA LEU A 367 -8.65 28.90 -23.55
C LEU A 367 -9.20 28.12 -22.37
N THR A 368 -8.47 28.08 -21.26
CA THR A 368 -8.93 27.43 -20.01
C THR A 368 -10.17 28.14 -19.46
N TYR A 369 -10.19 29.46 -19.41
CA TYR A 369 -11.39 30.19 -19.00
C TYR A 369 -12.57 29.95 -19.95
N GLN A 370 -12.35 29.90 -21.26
CA GLN A 370 -13.41 29.59 -22.23
C GLN A 370 -13.98 28.19 -22.06
N ILE A 371 -13.14 27.20 -21.79
CA ILE A 371 -13.57 25.81 -21.49
C ILE A 371 -14.49 25.79 -20.28
N ASN A 372 -14.06 26.40 -19.17
CA ASN A 372 -14.84 26.46 -17.95
C ASN A 372 -16.21 27.17 -18.12
N ASP A 373 -16.23 28.23 -18.93
CA ASP A 373 -17.45 28.96 -19.24
C ASP A 373 -18.41 28.13 -20.10
N LEU A 374 -17.92 27.47 -21.14
CA LEU A 374 -18.70 26.58 -22.00
C LEU A 374 -19.28 25.40 -21.21
N GLU A 375 -18.51 24.79 -20.31
CA GLU A 375 -18.99 23.71 -19.43
C GLU A 375 -20.08 24.17 -18.49
N LYS A 376 -19.95 25.38 -17.91
CA LYS A 376 -21.02 25.99 -17.07
C LYS A 376 -22.30 26.20 -17.86
N HIS A 377 -22.20 26.73 -19.08
CA HIS A 377 -23.39 26.96 -19.91
C HIS A 377 -24.07 25.65 -20.32
N ILE A 378 -23.34 24.61 -20.66
CA ILE A 378 -23.91 23.28 -20.94
C ILE A 378 -24.63 22.74 -19.70
N ARG A 379 -23.97 22.76 -18.53
CA ARG A 379 -24.60 22.32 -17.27
C ARG A 379 -25.86 23.09 -16.95
N TYR A 380 -25.84 24.39 -17.11
CA TYR A 380 -27.01 25.24 -16.87
C TYR A 380 -28.15 24.90 -17.82
N ALA A 381 -27.91 24.78 -19.13
CA ALA A 381 -28.90 24.45 -20.13
C ALA A 381 -29.55 23.08 -19.90
N GLU A 382 -28.77 22.07 -19.52
CA GLU A 382 -29.26 20.72 -19.23
C GLU A 382 -29.98 20.64 -17.88
N ASN A 383 -29.46 21.24 -16.81
CA ASN A 383 -30.11 21.23 -15.51
C ASN A 383 -31.46 21.93 -15.50
N LYS A 384 -31.66 22.95 -16.33
CA LYS A 384 -32.95 23.63 -16.51
C LYS A 384 -34.03 22.69 -17.07
N ILE A 385 -33.64 21.64 -17.81
CA ILE A 385 -34.57 20.65 -18.35
C ILE A 385 -34.71 19.44 -17.43
N LEU A 386 -33.64 19.08 -16.70
CA LEU A 386 -33.64 17.96 -15.77
C LEU A 386 -34.39 18.27 -14.46
N ASN A 387 -34.37 19.52 -14.04
CA ASN A 387 -35.03 20.03 -12.82
C ASN A 387 -35.89 21.24 -13.19
N PRO A 388 -37.07 21.05 -13.81
CA PRO A 388 -37.95 22.13 -14.27
C PRO A 388 -38.56 22.93 -13.13
#